data_27eded5cef20c59f91be9a2e461462a9
#
_entry.id   27eded5cef20c59f91be9a2e461462a9
#
_cell.length_a   1.000
_cell.length_b   1.000
_cell.length_c   1.000
_cell.angle_alpha   90.00
_cell.angle_beta   90.00
_cell.angle_gamma   90.00
#
_symmetry.space_group_name_H-M   'P 1'
#
loop_
_entity.id
_entity.type
_entity.pdbx_description
1 polymer ?
#
loop_
_entity_poly.entity_id
_entity_poly.type
_entity_poly.pdbx_seq_one_letter_code
_entity_poly.pdbx_strand_id
1 'polypeptide(L)'
;MKIEIPLTEVQEFLSNNYNINVGLKNIGEDKIEANYLVSIILTIKEVRKSDVVFQYKVNSIVDLLAKGAHFLLGKKLDDTPIEWDSKTSEVVVDLKKVQALSDFLKIYFISEIHFVNEDIVLMLKMIKNN
;
A
#
# COMPACT_ATOMS: atom_id res chain seq x y z
N MET A 1 13.35 -15.59 -1.52
CA MET A 1 13.10 -15.20 -0.11
C MET A 1 11.65 -14.75 0.04
N LYS A 2 11.06 -15.05 1.17
CA LYS A 2 9.66 -14.73 1.45
C LYS A 2 9.59 -13.89 2.73
N ILE A 3 8.85 -12.79 2.69
CA ILE A 3 8.61 -11.95 3.87
C ILE A 3 7.10 -11.89 4.10
N GLU A 4 6.67 -12.14 5.34
CA GLU A 4 5.28 -12.03 5.75
C GLU A 4 5.14 -10.87 6.73
N ILE A 5 4.23 -9.94 6.42
CA ILE A 5 4.00 -8.75 7.24
C ILE A 5 2.52 -8.70 7.61
N PRO A 6 2.18 -8.78 8.91
CA PRO A 6 0.79 -8.61 9.33
C PRO A 6 0.24 -7.24 8.91
N LEU A 7 -1.01 -7.20 8.46
CA LEU A 7 -1.67 -5.94 8.13
C LEU A 7 -1.72 -5.00 9.34
N THR A 8 -1.82 -5.55 10.55
CA THR A 8 -1.78 -4.77 11.78
C THR A 8 -0.46 -4.03 11.95
N GLU A 9 0.66 -4.62 11.54
CA GLU A 9 1.96 -3.94 11.58
C GLU A 9 2.03 -2.80 10.59
N VAL A 10 1.42 -2.95 9.41
CA VAL A 10 1.31 -1.86 8.44
C VAL A 10 0.49 -0.71 9.01
N GLN A 11 -0.62 -1.03 9.68
CA GLN A 11 -1.45 -0.04 10.35
C GLN A 11 -0.66 0.72 11.42
N GLU A 12 0.09 0.01 12.25
CA GLU A 12 0.94 0.61 13.29
C GLU A 12 2.05 1.48 12.70
N PHE A 13 2.67 1.02 11.62
CA PHE A 13 3.69 1.78 10.90
C PHE A 13 3.15 3.12 10.41
N LEU A 14 1.97 3.11 9.77
CA LEU A 14 1.35 4.33 9.27
C LEU A 14 0.91 5.26 10.40
N SER A 15 0.40 4.71 11.49
CA SER A 15 -0.01 5.48 12.65
C SER A 15 1.19 6.11 13.36
N ASN A 16 2.23 5.32 13.60
CA ASN A 16 3.39 5.76 14.41
C ASN A 16 4.30 6.71 13.65
N ASN A 17 4.45 6.54 12.35
CA ASN A 17 5.40 7.34 11.57
C ASN A 17 4.76 8.53 10.85
N TYR A 18 3.48 8.44 10.50
CA TYR A 18 2.81 9.45 9.67
C TYR A 18 1.52 9.96 10.27
N ASN A 19 1.12 9.46 11.44
CA ASN A 19 -0.15 9.82 12.08
C ASN A 19 -1.37 9.54 11.18
N ILE A 20 -1.27 8.48 10.39
CA ILE A 20 -2.36 8.01 9.54
C ILE A 20 -3.02 6.81 10.21
N ASN A 21 -4.28 6.98 10.62
CA ASN A 21 -5.04 5.92 11.28
C ASN A 21 -5.95 5.26 10.25
N VAL A 22 -5.54 4.11 9.75
CA VAL A 22 -6.26 3.34 8.74
C VAL A 22 -6.50 1.92 9.25
N GLY A 23 -7.67 1.36 8.96
CA GLY A 23 -7.95 -0.05 9.19
C GLY A 23 -7.76 -0.82 7.90
N LEU A 24 -6.98 -1.88 7.92
CA LEU A 24 -6.71 -2.72 6.75
C LEU A 24 -7.31 -4.11 6.97
N LYS A 25 -7.98 -4.63 5.94
CA LYS A 25 -8.61 -5.95 5.97
C LYS A 25 -8.40 -6.66 4.64
N ASN A 26 -8.01 -7.93 4.71
CA ASN A 26 -7.91 -8.77 3.52
C ASN A 26 -9.31 -9.14 3.02
N ILE A 27 -9.58 -8.87 1.74
CA ILE A 27 -10.84 -9.24 1.09
C ILE A 27 -10.61 -10.11 -0.16
N GLY A 28 -9.38 -10.55 -0.40
CA GLY A 28 -9.02 -11.40 -1.52
C GLY A 28 -7.53 -11.56 -1.65
N GLU A 29 -7.10 -12.44 -2.53
CA GLU A 29 -5.68 -12.72 -2.74
C GLU A 29 -4.89 -11.49 -3.23
N ASP A 30 -5.55 -10.61 -3.99
CA ASP A 30 -4.95 -9.40 -4.56
C ASP A 30 -5.65 -8.12 -4.12
N LYS A 31 -6.52 -8.20 -3.11
CA LYS A 31 -7.37 -7.08 -2.69
C LYS A 31 -7.37 -6.90 -1.19
N ILE A 32 -7.30 -5.64 -0.77
CA ILE A 32 -7.54 -5.26 0.62
C ILE A 32 -8.54 -4.11 0.67
N GLU A 33 -9.23 -4.01 1.78
CA GLU A 33 -10.08 -2.88 2.11
C GLU A 33 -9.35 -1.98 3.09
N ALA A 34 -9.23 -0.70 2.76
CA ALA A 34 -8.66 0.31 3.64
C ALA A 34 -9.78 1.21 4.14
N ASN A 35 -9.94 1.31 5.45
CA ASN A 35 -10.93 2.17 6.08
C ASN A 35 -10.23 3.41 6.63
N TYR A 36 -10.39 4.52 5.93
CA TYR A 36 -9.86 5.82 6.32
C TYR A 36 -10.87 6.90 5.93
N LEU A 37 -11.69 7.35 6.89
CA LEU A 37 -12.84 8.24 6.68
C LEU A 37 -13.92 7.61 5.79
N VAL A 38 -13.51 6.90 4.74
CA VAL A 38 -14.39 6.15 3.84
C VAL A 38 -13.76 4.78 3.60
N SER A 39 -14.53 3.85 3.06
CA SER A 39 -14.05 2.53 2.68
C SER A 39 -13.47 2.58 1.27
N ILE A 40 -12.22 2.15 1.13
CA ILE A 40 -11.48 2.16 -0.14
C ILE A 40 -11.03 0.74 -0.43
N ILE A 41 -11.32 0.24 -1.62
CA ILE A 41 -10.86 -1.07 -2.07
C ILE A 41 -9.62 -0.88 -2.91
N LEU A 42 -8.53 -1.55 -2.52
CA LEU A 42 -7.25 -1.52 -3.22
C LEU A 42 -7.00 -2.88 -3.85
N THR A 43 -6.86 -2.89 -5.17
CA THR A 43 -6.55 -4.12 -5.94
C THR A 43 -5.15 -3.99 -6.52
N ILE A 44 -4.31 -5.00 -6.36
CA ILE A 44 -2.97 -5.01 -6.96
C ILE A 44 -3.11 -5.01 -8.47
N LYS A 45 -2.58 -3.97 -9.11
CA LYS A 45 -2.58 -3.82 -10.56
C LYS A 45 -1.25 -4.25 -11.15
N GLU A 46 -0.14 -3.87 -10.53
CA GLU A 46 1.19 -4.13 -11.02
C GLU A 46 2.17 -4.23 -9.86
N VAL A 47 3.04 -5.21 -9.90
CA VAL A 47 4.15 -5.35 -8.95
C VAL A 47 5.43 -5.01 -9.71
N ARG A 48 6.11 -3.96 -9.26
CA ARG A 48 7.38 -3.51 -9.83
C ARG A 48 8.53 -3.97 -8.93
N LYS A 49 9.76 -3.69 -9.33
CA LYS A 49 10.95 -4.16 -8.58
C LYS A 49 10.98 -3.70 -7.12
N SER A 50 10.54 -2.47 -6.85
CA SER A 50 10.58 -1.90 -5.50
C SER A 50 9.32 -1.14 -5.12
N ASP A 51 8.32 -1.12 -5.98
CA ASP A 51 7.05 -0.47 -5.70
C ASP A 51 5.89 -1.32 -6.22
N VAL A 52 4.71 -1.04 -5.70
CA VAL A 52 3.48 -1.72 -6.09
C VAL A 52 2.43 -0.69 -6.47
N VAL A 53 1.71 -0.96 -7.55
CA VAL A 53 0.63 -0.11 -8.04
C VAL A 53 -0.69 -0.78 -7.71
N PHE A 54 -1.56 -0.06 -7.00
CA PHE A 54 -2.93 -0.48 -6.71
C PHE A 54 -3.90 0.33 -7.55
N GLN A 55 -4.95 -0.32 -8.01
CA GLN A 55 -6.15 0.35 -8.50
C GLN A 55 -7.05 0.57 -7.29
N TYR A 56 -7.55 1.78 -7.07
CA TYR A 56 -8.46 2.01 -5.97
C TYR A 56 -9.88 2.25 -6.44
N LYS A 57 -10.83 1.87 -5.60
CA LYS A 57 -12.24 2.12 -5.80
C LYS A 57 -12.86 2.56 -4.48
N VAL A 58 -13.64 3.63 -4.52
CA VAL A 58 -14.36 4.15 -3.37
C VAL A 58 -15.82 3.79 -3.51
N ASN A 59 -16.45 3.32 -2.44
CA ASN A 59 -17.86 2.92 -2.47
C ASN A 59 -18.80 4.07 -2.81
N SER A 60 -18.41 5.30 -2.45
CA SER A 60 -19.19 6.48 -2.79
C SER A 60 -18.28 7.68 -3.02
N ILE A 61 -18.23 8.17 -4.26
CA ILE A 61 -17.49 9.39 -4.59
C ILE A 61 -18.14 10.60 -3.90
N VAL A 62 -19.47 10.57 -3.74
CA VAL A 62 -20.20 11.65 -3.07
C VAL A 62 -19.78 11.74 -1.60
N ASP A 63 -19.68 10.60 -0.91
CA ASP A 63 -19.22 10.58 0.48
C ASP A 63 -17.78 11.05 0.61
N LEU A 64 -16.91 10.64 -0.32
CA LEU A 64 -15.51 11.08 -0.36
C LEU A 64 -15.43 12.62 -0.47
N LEU A 65 -16.18 13.19 -1.41
CA LEU A 65 -16.21 14.64 -1.64
C LEU A 65 -16.86 15.39 -0.47
N ALA A 66 -17.96 14.85 0.07
CA ALA A 66 -18.68 15.47 1.18
C ALA A 66 -17.82 15.52 2.45
N LYS A 67 -16.98 14.53 2.69
CA LYS A 67 -16.07 14.48 3.84
C LYS A 67 -14.75 15.18 3.60
N GLY A 68 -14.49 15.66 2.38
CA GLY A 68 -13.20 16.23 2.00
C GLY A 68 -12.05 15.25 2.07
N ALA A 69 -12.36 13.96 2.14
CA ALA A 69 -11.36 12.91 2.34
C ALA A 69 -10.33 12.86 1.22
N HIS A 70 -10.75 13.10 -0.01
CA HIS A 70 -9.85 13.13 -1.16
C HIS A 70 -8.75 14.18 -1.00
N PHE A 71 -9.12 15.38 -0.58
CA PHE A 71 -8.18 16.48 -0.35
C PHE A 71 -7.27 16.17 0.85
N LEU A 72 -7.86 15.67 1.93
CA LEU A 72 -7.11 15.31 3.14
C LEU A 72 -6.14 14.17 2.91
N LEU A 73 -6.53 13.15 2.12
CA LEU A 73 -5.66 12.04 1.76
C LEU A 73 -4.44 12.53 0.99
N GLY A 74 -4.65 13.30 -0.07
CA GLY A 74 -3.55 13.85 -0.86
C GLY A 74 -2.57 14.63 -0.01
N LYS A 75 -3.08 15.49 0.87
CA LYS A 75 -2.25 16.33 1.73
C LYS A 75 -1.46 15.52 2.77
N LYS A 76 -2.07 14.47 3.36
CA LYS A 76 -1.42 13.64 4.37
C LYS A 76 -0.40 12.67 3.78
N LEU A 77 -0.54 12.31 2.50
CA LEU A 77 0.28 11.29 1.88
C LEU A 77 1.51 11.84 1.15
N ASP A 78 1.64 13.17 1.01
CA ASP A 78 2.72 13.82 0.28
C ASP A 78 4.13 13.40 0.74
N ASP A 79 4.33 13.22 2.05
CA ASP A 79 5.64 12.87 2.63
C ASP A 79 5.75 11.38 3.01
N THR A 80 4.86 10.54 2.52
CA THR A 80 4.83 9.11 2.84
C THR A 80 5.33 8.27 1.66
N PRO A 81 5.53 6.95 1.85
CA PRO A 81 5.80 6.04 0.73
C PRO A 81 4.65 5.92 -0.27
N ILE A 82 3.53 6.56 -0.01
CA ILE A 82 2.28 6.40 -0.77
C ILE A 82 2.08 7.59 -1.69
N GLU A 83 1.95 7.34 -2.99
CA GLU A 83 1.64 8.33 -4.00
C GLU A 83 0.23 8.07 -4.55
N TRP A 84 -0.62 9.08 -4.45
CA TRP A 84 -2.04 8.99 -4.81
C TRP A 84 -2.29 9.71 -6.11
N ASP A 85 -2.80 8.99 -7.12
CA ASP A 85 -3.15 9.58 -8.42
C ASP A 85 -4.65 9.44 -8.67
N SER A 86 -5.37 10.55 -8.48
CA SER A 86 -6.82 10.57 -8.68
C SER A 86 -7.24 10.52 -10.15
N LYS A 87 -6.36 10.90 -11.07
CA LYS A 87 -6.66 10.89 -12.51
C LYS A 87 -6.76 9.47 -13.06
N THR A 88 -5.87 8.60 -12.59
CA THR A 88 -5.81 7.20 -13.05
C THR A 88 -6.49 6.25 -12.07
N SER A 89 -6.96 6.73 -10.93
CA SER A 89 -7.48 5.93 -9.82
C SER A 89 -6.46 4.90 -9.34
N GLU A 90 -5.20 5.33 -9.24
CA GLU A 90 -4.09 4.47 -8.81
C GLU A 90 -3.43 5.00 -7.55
N VAL A 91 -2.91 4.07 -6.76
CA VAL A 91 -2.07 4.35 -5.60
C VAL A 91 -0.78 3.59 -5.78
N VAL A 92 0.35 4.31 -5.74
CA VAL A 92 1.68 3.70 -5.84
C VAL A 92 2.32 3.70 -4.47
N VAL A 93 2.77 2.54 -4.01
CA VAL A 93 3.47 2.40 -2.74
C VAL A 93 4.93 2.09 -3.03
N ASP A 94 5.82 3.03 -2.67
CA ASP A 94 7.26 2.88 -2.86
C ASP A 94 7.87 2.24 -1.61
N LEU A 95 8.15 0.93 -1.71
CA LEU A 95 8.64 0.16 -0.59
C LEU A 95 10.09 0.49 -0.20
N LYS A 96 10.84 1.16 -1.08
CA LYS A 96 12.18 1.65 -0.74
C LYS A 96 12.15 2.75 0.32
N LYS A 97 11.05 3.47 0.41
CA LYS A 97 10.86 4.51 1.42
C LYS A 97 10.47 3.95 2.79
N VAL A 98 10.16 2.66 2.86
CA VAL A 98 9.93 1.97 4.13
C VAL A 98 11.28 1.52 4.67
N GLN A 99 11.74 2.15 5.76
CA GLN A 99 13.08 1.96 6.28
C GLN A 99 13.43 0.48 6.53
N ALA A 100 12.50 -0.29 7.07
CA ALA A 100 12.72 -1.71 7.34
C ALA A 100 12.97 -2.55 6.09
N LEU A 101 12.51 -2.09 4.92
CA LEU A 101 12.64 -2.81 3.66
C LEU A 101 13.73 -2.25 2.75
N SER A 102 14.20 -1.02 3.00
CA SER A 102 15.13 -0.34 2.09
C SER A 102 16.42 -1.11 1.86
N ASP A 103 16.97 -1.73 2.90
CA ASP A 103 18.22 -2.51 2.78
C ASP A 103 18.02 -3.81 2.00
N PHE A 104 16.89 -4.48 2.21
CA PHE A 104 16.54 -5.68 1.45
C PHE A 104 16.41 -5.37 -0.05
N LEU A 105 15.81 -4.23 -0.38
CA LEU A 105 15.55 -3.85 -1.77
C LEU A 105 16.80 -3.37 -2.52
N LYS A 106 17.94 -3.27 -1.85
CA LYS A 106 19.23 -3.07 -2.51
C LYS A 106 19.79 -4.36 -3.11
N ILE A 107 19.38 -5.49 -2.54
CA ILE A 107 19.89 -6.82 -2.88
C ILE A 107 18.83 -7.65 -3.61
N TYR A 108 17.57 -7.44 -3.27
CA TYR A 108 16.44 -8.19 -3.81
C TYR A 108 15.47 -7.27 -4.55
N PHE A 109 14.72 -7.85 -5.49
CA PHE A 109 13.58 -7.17 -6.09
C PHE A 109 12.30 -7.95 -5.76
N ILE A 110 11.16 -7.28 -5.79
CA ILE A 110 9.87 -7.87 -5.51
C ILE A 110 9.39 -8.61 -6.76
N SER A 111 9.15 -9.93 -6.65
CA SER A 111 8.63 -10.71 -7.76
C SER A 111 7.13 -10.92 -7.68
N GLU A 112 6.56 -11.04 -6.47
CA GLU A 112 5.15 -11.25 -6.26
C GLU A 112 4.70 -10.66 -4.93
N ILE A 113 3.44 -10.22 -4.86
CA ILE A 113 2.79 -9.78 -3.64
C ILE A 113 1.41 -10.44 -3.58
N HIS A 114 1.12 -11.07 -2.45
CA HIS A 114 -0.19 -11.67 -2.19
C HIS A 114 -0.67 -11.31 -0.79
N PHE A 115 -1.98 -11.30 -0.62
CA PHE A 115 -2.60 -11.18 0.69
C PHE A 115 -3.09 -12.57 1.10
N VAL A 116 -2.57 -13.06 2.22
CA VAL A 116 -2.91 -14.39 2.74
C VAL A 116 -3.36 -14.22 4.19
N ASN A 117 -4.59 -14.58 4.51
CA ASN A 117 -5.21 -14.29 5.80
C ASN A 117 -5.09 -12.78 6.08
N GLU A 118 -4.58 -12.37 7.22
CA GLU A 118 -4.38 -10.94 7.53
C GLU A 118 -2.91 -10.52 7.38
N ASP A 119 -2.18 -11.16 6.44
CA ASP A 119 -0.78 -10.88 6.17
C ASP A 119 -0.57 -10.45 4.72
N ILE A 120 0.43 -9.59 4.51
CA ILE A 120 1.00 -9.34 3.20
C ILE A 120 2.18 -10.28 3.03
N VAL A 121 2.22 -11.01 1.93
CA VAL A 121 3.31 -11.91 1.59
C VAL A 121 4.08 -11.33 0.41
N LEU A 122 5.35 -11.01 0.64
CA LEU A 122 6.26 -10.53 -0.39
C LEU A 122 7.19 -11.65 -0.81
N MET A 123 7.22 -11.97 -2.10
CA MET A 123 8.20 -12.89 -2.68
C MET A 123 9.31 -12.06 -3.30
N LEU A 124 10.55 -12.31 -2.87
CA LEU A 124 11.72 -11.56 -3.30
C LEU A 124 12.70 -12.47 -4.03
N LYS A 125 13.30 -11.93 -5.08
CA LYS A 125 14.37 -12.59 -5.82
C LYS A 125 15.62 -11.73 -5.78
N MET A 126 16.79 -12.39 -5.72
CA MET A 126 18.07 -11.70 -5.71
C MET A 126 18.30 -10.98 -7.03
N ILE A 127 18.78 -9.73 -6.95
CA ILE A 127 19.19 -8.97 -8.12
C ILE A 127 20.46 -9.61 -8.68
N LYS A 128 20.43 -9.97 -9.97
CA LYS A 128 21.62 -10.51 -10.63
C LYS A 128 22.48 -9.38 -11.14
N ASN A 129 23.72 -9.33 -10.66
CA ASN A 129 24.73 -8.44 -11.19
C ASN A 129 25.53 -9.20 -12.21
N ASN A 130 25.44 -8.78 -13.47
CA ASN A 130 26.32 -9.28 -14.54
C ASN A 130 27.47 -8.31 -14.77
#